data_62152902cdecda74805797c2d00cd32c
#
_entry.id   62152902cdecda74805797c2d00cd32c
#
_cell.length_a   1.000
_cell.length_b   1.000
_cell.length_c   1.000
_cell.angle_alpha   90.00
_cell.angle_beta   90.00
_cell.angle_gamma   90.00
#
_symmetry.space_group_name_H-M   'P 1'
#
loop_
_entity.id
_entity.type
_entity.pdbx_description
1 polymer ?
#
loop_
_entity_poly.entity_id
_entity_poly.type
_entity_poly.pdbx_seq_one_letter_code
_entity_poly.pdbx_strand_id
1 'polypeptide(L)'
;MLFRSYYYVIESGKCRVERMVGGVSMLLAELKSGDAFGEEALVSEAKRNATVTMKSDGTLLRLDKQDFVALLKEPLLQRISMDEARQRIAMGGQWIDVRYPSEYQYDKLPGAINIPLAEVRNAFGVLNQGRDYVVYCQSERRSSAAAFLLAQRGYRAFLLSGGLWNNPGARA
;
A
#
# COMPACT_ATOMS: atom_id res chain seq x y z
N MET A 1 6.05 19.86 -15.77
CA MET A 1 7.06 19.70 -14.71
C MET A 1 6.92 18.28 -14.16
N LEU A 2 7.82 17.36 -14.53
CA LEU A 2 7.81 15.99 -14.03
C LEU A 2 8.30 16.03 -12.57
N PHE A 3 7.40 15.83 -11.62
CA PHE A 3 7.79 15.63 -10.24
C PHE A 3 8.53 14.30 -10.15
N ARG A 4 9.85 14.34 -10.02
CA ARG A 4 10.65 13.14 -9.73
C ARG A 4 10.39 12.71 -8.29
N SER A 5 9.55 11.70 -8.11
CA SER A 5 9.38 11.04 -6.83
C SER A 5 10.45 9.96 -6.68
N TYR A 6 11.00 9.83 -5.47
CA TYR A 6 12.02 8.86 -5.14
C TYR A 6 11.58 8.07 -3.91
N TYR A 7 12.05 6.83 -3.84
CA TYR A 7 12.04 6.01 -2.65
C TYR A 7 13.35 6.19 -1.90
N TYR A 8 13.30 6.27 -0.59
CA TYR A 8 14.45 6.46 0.25
C TYR A 8 14.54 5.37 1.30
N VAL A 9 15.75 4.83 1.50
CA VAL A 9 16.09 3.92 2.60
C VAL A 9 17.07 4.65 3.51
N ILE A 10 16.83 4.61 4.81
CA ILE A 10 17.70 5.23 5.80
C ILE A 10 18.83 4.25 6.10
N GLU A 11 20.02 4.51 5.55
CA GLU A 11 21.23 3.75 5.87
C GLU A 11 21.71 4.06 7.28
N SER A 12 21.73 5.36 7.64
CA SER A 12 22.08 5.83 8.98
C SER A 12 21.31 7.09 9.35
N GLY A 13 21.18 7.35 10.65
CA GLY A 13 20.48 8.51 11.17
C GLY A 13 19.03 8.25 11.53
N LYS A 14 18.32 9.33 11.89
CA LYS A 14 16.89 9.30 12.27
C LYS A 14 16.12 10.37 11.52
N CYS A 15 14.90 10.07 11.15
CA CYS A 15 13.97 11.00 10.49
C CYS A 15 12.66 11.12 11.28
N ARG A 16 12.00 12.24 11.09
CA ARG A 16 10.65 12.51 11.55
C ARG A 16 9.75 12.73 10.34
N VAL A 17 8.59 12.07 10.31
CA VAL A 17 7.56 12.22 9.27
C VAL A 17 6.40 13.00 9.84
N GLU A 18 6.04 14.10 9.22
CA GLU A 18 5.00 15.02 9.69
C GLU A 18 4.03 15.36 8.55
N ARG A 19 2.79 15.62 8.90
CA ARG A 19 1.77 16.10 7.97
C ARG A 19 1.07 17.33 8.54
N MET A 20 0.84 18.32 7.66
CA MET A 20 0.01 19.47 8.02
C MET A 20 -1.47 19.11 7.89
N VAL A 21 -2.21 19.26 8.98
CA VAL A 21 -3.66 19.07 9.05
C VAL A 21 -4.27 20.29 9.71
N GLY A 22 -5.11 21.04 8.98
CA GLY A 22 -5.73 22.26 9.53
C GLY A 22 -4.75 23.33 10.00
N GLY A 23 -3.54 23.40 9.41
CA GLY A 23 -2.50 24.37 9.81
C GLY A 23 -1.62 23.89 10.98
N VAL A 24 -1.88 22.70 11.53
CA VAL A 24 -1.08 22.10 12.62
C VAL A 24 -0.22 20.97 12.07
N SER A 25 1.07 20.93 12.47
CA SER A 25 1.94 19.81 12.15
C SER A 25 1.64 18.62 13.06
N MET A 26 1.28 17.48 12.46
CA MET A 26 1.07 16.23 13.16
C MET A 26 2.21 15.26 12.88
N LEU A 27 2.82 14.73 13.93
CA LEU A 27 3.81 13.66 13.82
C LEU A 27 3.11 12.36 13.41
N LEU A 28 3.53 11.79 12.28
CA LEU A 28 3.03 10.52 11.78
C LEU A 28 3.90 9.34 12.19
N ALA A 29 5.24 9.51 12.13
CA ALA A 29 6.20 8.48 12.47
C ALA A 29 7.59 9.05 12.78
N GLU A 30 8.35 8.32 13.57
CA GLU A 30 9.80 8.45 13.65
C GLU A 30 10.44 7.23 12.98
N LEU A 31 11.40 7.49 12.10
CA LEU A 31 12.09 6.49 11.30
C LEU A 31 13.58 6.47 11.64
N LYS A 32 14.21 5.31 11.53
CA LYS A 32 15.62 5.07 11.87
C LYS A 32 16.30 4.24 10.79
N SER A 33 17.57 3.95 10.98
CA SER A 33 18.34 3.04 10.10
C SER A 33 17.59 1.73 9.84
N GLY A 34 17.51 1.33 8.58
CA GLY A 34 16.73 0.20 8.07
C GLY A 34 15.29 0.53 7.68
N ASP A 35 14.74 1.65 8.14
CA ASP A 35 13.41 2.11 7.70
C ASP A 35 13.48 2.81 6.34
N ALA A 36 12.32 2.93 5.69
CA ALA A 36 12.21 3.53 4.37
C ALA A 36 10.96 4.42 4.24
N PHE A 37 10.97 5.33 3.25
CA PHE A 37 9.86 6.24 3.00
C PHE A 37 9.80 6.70 1.53
N GLY A 38 8.69 7.30 1.15
CA GLY A 38 8.48 7.88 -0.19
C GLY A 38 7.78 6.95 -1.17
N GLU A 39 7.49 5.71 -0.80
CA GLU A 39 6.80 4.71 -1.63
C GLU A 39 5.37 5.12 -1.98
N GLU A 40 4.66 5.80 -1.08
CA GLU A 40 3.26 6.14 -1.27
C GLU A 40 3.05 7.01 -2.52
N ALA A 41 3.89 8.02 -2.72
CA ALA A 41 3.84 8.88 -3.90
C ALA A 41 4.25 8.15 -5.19
N LEU A 42 5.13 7.13 -5.09
CA LEU A 42 5.57 6.32 -6.23
C LEU A 42 4.51 5.31 -6.67
N VAL A 43 3.80 4.75 -5.71
CA VAL A 43 2.87 3.65 -5.93
C VAL A 43 1.47 4.15 -6.26
N SER A 44 0.99 5.20 -5.58
CA SER A 44 -0.33 5.79 -5.81
C SER A 44 -0.35 6.86 -6.92
N GLU A 45 0.84 7.26 -7.42
CA GLU A 45 1.01 8.41 -8.32
C GLU A 45 0.38 9.71 -7.78
N ALA A 46 0.22 9.78 -6.47
CA ALA A 46 -0.30 10.93 -5.77
C ALA A 46 0.81 11.94 -5.45
N LYS A 47 0.41 13.15 -5.12
CA LYS A 47 1.33 14.14 -4.56
C LYS A 47 1.85 13.67 -3.19
N ARG A 48 3.08 14.06 -2.85
CA ARG A 48 3.62 13.87 -1.50
C ARG A 48 2.70 14.53 -0.48
N ASN A 49 2.37 13.79 0.57
CA ASN A 49 1.39 14.19 1.58
C ASN A 49 2.00 14.40 2.98
N ALA A 50 3.32 14.25 3.09
CA ALA A 50 4.06 14.41 4.34
C ALA A 50 5.43 15.04 4.08
N THR A 51 5.97 15.68 5.11
CA THR A 51 7.33 16.19 5.17
C THR A 51 8.18 15.22 5.98
N VAL A 52 9.36 14.86 5.46
CA VAL A 52 10.35 14.06 6.17
C VAL A 52 11.55 14.92 6.49
N THR A 53 11.89 15.03 7.76
CA THR A 53 12.99 15.86 8.27
C THR A 53 14.01 14.99 8.99
N MET A 54 15.28 15.10 8.62
CA MET A 54 16.37 14.46 9.36
C MET A 54 16.48 15.08 10.77
N LYS A 55 16.54 14.21 11.78
CA LYS A 55 16.70 14.57 13.20
C LYS A 55 18.14 14.48 13.65
N SER A 56 18.98 13.77 12.92
CA SER A 56 20.43 13.63 13.14
C SER A 56 21.14 13.59 11.80
N ASP A 57 22.46 13.76 11.80
CA ASP A 57 23.27 13.46 10.64
C ASP A 57 23.07 11.98 10.23
N GLY A 58 23.10 11.74 8.92
CA GLY A 58 22.85 10.41 8.41
C GLY A 58 22.94 10.33 6.88
N THR A 59 22.81 9.12 6.39
CA THR A 59 22.86 8.79 4.95
C THR A 59 21.52 8.20 4.50
N LEU A 60 21.03 8.69 3.35
CA LEU A 60 19.86 8.17 2.67
C LEU A 60 20.29 7.53 1.35
N LEU A 61 19.92 6.29 1.13
CA LEU A 61 19.95 5.66 -0.19
C LEU A 61 18.69 6.05 -0.95
N ARG A 62 18.82 6.33 -2.25
CA ARG A 62 17.74 6.82 -3.08
C ARG A 62 17.55 5.95 -4.32
N LEU A 63 16.31 5.50 -4.56
CA LEU A 63 15.89 4.84 -5.79
C LEU A 63 14.93 5.73 -6.57
N ASP A 64 15.06 5.77 -7.87
CA ASP A 64 14.06 6.37 -8.73
C ASP A 64 12.82 5.45 -8.87
N LYS A 65 11.78 5.95 -9.55
CA LYS A 65 10.52 5.20 -9.71
C LYS A 65 10.73 3.88 -10.46
N GLN A 66 11.56 3.87 -11.48
CA GLN A 66 11.78 2.70 -12.33
C GLN A 66 12.48 1.59 -11.55
N ASP A 67 13.56 1.93 -10.87
CA ASP A 67 14.32 1.00 -10.02
C ASP A 67 13.49 0.52 -8.83
N PHE A 68 12.74 1.42 -8.19
CA PHE A 68 11.83 1.04 -7.10
C PHE A 68 10.78 0.00 -7.56
N VAL A 69 10.15 0.23 -8.71
CA VAL A 69 9.15 -0.72 -9.24
C VAL A 69 9.80 -2.05 -9.58
N ALA A 70 10.91 -2.05 -10.32
CA ALA A 70 11.54 -3.27 -10.80
C ALA A 70 12.19 -4.09 -9.68
N LEU A 71 12.87 -3.45 -8.74
CA LEU A 71 13.69 -4.13 -7.73
C LEU A 71 12.94 -4.44 -6.43
N LEU A 72 11.93 -3.64 -6.09
CA LEU A 72 11.25 -3.77 -4.80
C LEU A 72 9.76 -4.09 -4.94
N LYS A 73 9.02 -3.32 -5.75
CA LYS A 73 7.57 -3.46 -5.82
C LYS A 73 7.17 -4.76 -6.50
N GLU A 74 7.58 -4.97 -7.75
CA GLU A 74 7.15 -6.13 -8.55
C GLU A 74 7.53 -7.47 -7.94
N PRO A 75 8.75 -7.68 -7.38
CA PRO A 75 9.12 -8.94 -6.75
C PRO A 75 8.27 -9.32 -5.52
N LEU A 76 7.68 -8.33 -4.83
CA LEU A 76 6.83 -8.57 -3.66
C LEU A 76 5.36 -8.79 -4.02
N LEU A 77 4.92 -8.49 -5.25
CA LEU A 77 3.54 -8.63 -5.66
C LEU A 77 3.22 -10.06 -6.09
N GLN A 78 2.33 -10.70 -5.35
CA GLN A 78 1.77 -12.00 -5.69
C GLN A 78 0.41 -11.81 -6.36
N ARG A 79 0.41 -11.82 -7.70
CA ARG A 79 -0.82 -11.72 -8.50
C ARG A 79 -1.51 -13.06 -8.59
N ILE A 80 -2.82 -13.06 -8.38
CA ILE A 80 -3.67 -14.27 -8.47
C ILE A 80 -4.90 -13.99 -9.32
N SER A 81 -5.42 -15.03 -9.93
CA SER A 81 -6.69 -15.01 -10.65
C SER A 81 -7.89 -14.91 -9.70
N MET A 82 -9.07 -14.61 -10.25
CA MET A 82 -10.32 -14.59 -9.48
C MET A 82 -10.61 -15.95 -8.85
N ASP A 83 -10.35 -17.05 -9.57
CA ASP A 83 -10.63 -18.41 -9.08
C ASP A 83 -9.70 -18.78 -7.92
N GLU A 84 -8.42 -18.49 -8.02
CA GLU A 84 -7.47 -18.66 -6.91
C GLU A 84 -7.84 -17.77 -5.72
N ALA A 85 -8.29 -16.55 -5.98
CA ALA A 85 -8.74 -15.63 -4.94
C ALA A 85 -9.96 -16.20 -4.18
N ARG A 86 -10.98 -16.71 -4.91
CA ARG A 86 -12.15 -17.35 -4.30
C ARG A 86 -11.79 -18.57 -3.47
N GLN A 87 -10.82 -19.39 -3.93
CA GLN A 87 -10.32 -20.53 -3.15
C GLN A 87 -9.70 -20.08 -1.83
N ARG A 88 -8.85 -19.04 -1.84
CA ARG A 88 -8.26 -18.48 -0.61
C ARG A 88 -9.30 -17.94 0.34
N ILE A 89 -10.31 -17.26 -0.17
CA ILE A 89 -11.43 -16.75 0.64
C ILE A 89 -12.21 -17.91 1.27
N ALA A 90 -12.50 -18.96 0.51
CA ALA A 90 -13.17 -20.15 1.03
C ALA A 90 -12.36 -20.88 2.13
N MET A 91 -11.03 -20.77 2.09
CA MET A 91 -10.12 -21.30 3.12
C MET A 91 -9.94 -20.35 4.31
N GLY A 92 -10.75 -19.33 4.46
CA GLY A 92 -10.71 -18.37 5.58
C GLY A 92 -9.93 -17.08 5.31
N GLY A 93 -9.53 -16.82 4.07
CA GLY A 93 -8.95 -15.56 3.65
C GLY A 93 -9.94 -14.39 3.75
N GLN A 94 -9.47 -13.18 3.48
CA GLN A 94 -10.26 -11.96 3.55
C GLN A 94 -10.05 -11.08 2.32
N TRP A 95 -11.14 -10.63 1.72
CA TRP A 95 -11.11 -9.57 0.73
C TRP A 95 -10.82 -8.21 1.38
N ILE A 96 -9.88 -7.46 0.81
CA ILE A 96 -9.64 -6.04 1.15
C ILE A 96 -9.94 -5.19 -0.07
N ASP A 97 -10.97 -4.37 0.02
CA ASP A 97 -11.27 -3.32 -0.95
C ASP A 97 -10.55 -2.03 -0.56
N VAL A 98 -9.63 -1.59 -1.42
CA VAL A 98 -8.83 -0.38 -1.15
C VAL A 98 -9.34 0.85 -1.90
N ARG A 99 -10.56 0.78 -2.42
CA ARG A 99 -11.25 1.90 -3.04
C ARG A 99 -11.77 2.88 -1.97
N TYR A 100 -12.25 4.02 -2.44
CA TYR A 100 -12.91 4.97 -1.54
C TYR A 100 -14.19 4.36 -0.93
N PRO A 101 -14.60 4.82 0.26
CA PRO A 101 -15.83 4.31 0.91
C PRO A 101 -17.08 4.44 0.03
N SER A 102 -17.21 5.50 -0.76
CA SER A 102 -18.31 5.69 -1.70
C SER A 102 -18.36 4.62 -2.79
N GLU A 103 -17.21 4.19 -3.33
CA GLU A 103 -17.12 3.10 -4.31
C GLU A 103 -17.53 1.77 -3.66
N TYR A 104 -17.03 1.51 -2.46
CA TYR A 104 -17.34 0.30 -1.69
C TYR A 104 -18.83 0.21 -1.31
N GLN A 105 -19.47 1.33 -0.97
CA GLN A 105 -20.89 1.37 -0.68
C GLN A 105 -21.76 1.11 -1.89
N TYR A 106 -21.30 1.52 -3.07
CA TYR A 106 -22.02 1.34 -4.32
C TYR A 106 -21.99 -0.13 -4.80
N ASP A 107 -20.81 -0.75 -4.83
CA ASP A 107 -20.62 -2.15 -5.19
C ASP A 107 -19.38 -2.73 -4.49
N LYS A 108 -19.43 -4.00 -4.12
CA LYS A 108 -18.31 -4.68 -3.47
C LYS A 108 -18.34 -6.18 -3.70
N LEU A 109 -17.22 -6.85 -3.47
CA LEU A 109 -17.21 -8.32 -3.39
C LEU A 109 -17.85 -8.79 -2.07
N PRO A 110 -18.63 -9.89 -2.08
CA PRO A 110 -19.24 -10.42 -0.87
C PRO A 110 -18.23 -10.69 0.23
N GLY A 111 -18.52 -10.22 1.45
CA GLY A 111 -17.64 -10.40 2.61
C GLY A 111 -16.37 -9.52 2.62
N ALA A 112 -16.22 -8.60 1.68
CA ALA A 112 -15.07 -7.69 1.67
C ALA A 112 -15.13 -6.69 2.83
N ILE A 113 -13.95 -6.32 3.34
CA ILE A 113 -13.77 -5.17 4.22
C ILE A 113 -13.18 -4.01 3.42
N ASN A 114 -13.57 -2.79 3.77
CA ASN A 114 -13.01 -1.60 3.13
C ASN A 114 -11.88 -1.03 3.96
N ILE A 115 -10.70 -1.01 3.38
CA ILE A 115 -9.51 -0.32 3.92
C ILE A 115 -8.95 0.54 2.78
N PRO A 116 -9.42 1.78 2.62
CA PRO A 116 -8.92 2.67 1.58
C PRO A 116 -7.40 2.75 1.57
N LEU A 117 -6.78 2.89 0.38
CA LEU A 117 -5.32 2.89 0.25
C LEU A 117 -4.63 3.82 1.26
N ALA A 118 -5.19 5.00 1.51
CA ALA A 118 -4.65 5.95 2.48
C ALA A 118 -4.66 5.45 3.93
N GLU A 119 -5.51 4.47 4.24
CA GLU A 119 -5.70 3.91 5.59
C GLU A 119 -4.97 2.57 5.79
N VAL A 120 -4.36 2.00 4.75
CA VAL A 120 -3.70 0.68 4.83
C VAL A 120 -2.66 0.63 5.94
N ARG A 121 -1.91 1.73 6.17
CA ARG A 121 -0.91 1.80 7.24
C ARG A 121 -1.53 1.75 8.64
N ASN A 122 -2.74 2.28 8.81
CA ASN A 122 -3.45 2.25 10.09
C ASN A 122 -3.97 0.85 10.42
N ALA A 123 -4.06 -0.04 9.41
CA ALA A 123 -4.43 -1.43 9.60
C ALA A 123 -3.27 -2.33 10.07
N PHE A 124 -2.03 -1.83 10.02
CA PHE A 124 -0.88 -2.58 10.53
C PHE A 124 -1.03 -2.81 12.04
N GLY A 125 -0.86 -4.05 12.46
CA GLY A 125 -1.05 -4.46 13.85
C GLY A 125 -2.51 -4.80 14.23
N VAL A 126 -3.50 -4.44 13.40
CA VAL A 126 -4.91 -4.85 13.57
C VAL A 126 -5.23 -6.08 12.73
N LEU A 127 -4.66 -6.17 11.53
CA LEU A 127 -4.80 -7.33 10.66
C LEU A 127 -4.01 -8.52 11.21
N ASN A 128 -4.58 -9.72 11.05
CA ASN A 128 -3.91 -10.97 11.45
C ASN A 128 -2.86 -11.39 10.41
N GLN A 129 -1.59 -11.46 10.79
CA GLN A 129 -0.50 -11.84 9.88
C GLN A 129 -0.59 -13.30 9.39
N GLY A 130 -1.28 -14.18 10.09
CA GLY A 130 -1.50 -15.58 9.69
C GLY A 130 -2.60 -15.77 8.66
N ARG A 131 -3.34 -14.73 8.30
CA ARG A 131 -4.47 -14.77 7.36
C ARG A 131 -4.05 -14.34 5.96
N ASP A 132 -4.65 -14.96 4.94
CA ASP A 132 -4.51 -14.52 3.55
C ASP A 132 -5.43 -13.32 3.29
N TYR A 133 -4.87 -12.29 2.66
CA TYR A 133 -5.59 -11.10 2.25
C TYR A 133 -5.57 -10.97 0.74
N VAL A 134 -6.72 -10.97 0.10
CA VAL A 134 -6.83 -10.67 -1.34
C VAL A 134 -7.23 -9.22 -1.51
N VAL A 135 -6.32 -8.44 -2.04
CA VAL A 135 -6.45 -6.99 -2.17
C VAL A 135 -6.93 -6.63 -3.57
N TYR A 136 -7.97 -5.85 -3.67
CA TYR A 136 -8.51 -5.41 -4.95
C TYR A 136 -8.90 -3.93 -4.98
N CYS A 137 -8.96 -3.41 -6.19
CA CYS A 137 -9.58 -2.12 -6.50
C CYS A 137 -10.20 -2.20 -7.90
N GLN A 138 -10.53 -1.08 -8.52
CA GLN A 138 -11.14 -1.08 -9.85
C GLN A 138 -10.20 -1.61 -10.94
N SER A 139 -8.91 -1.20 -10.95
CA SER A 139 -7.97 -1.40 -12.08
C SER A 139 -6.60 -1.94 -11.68
N GLU A 140 -6.42 -2.56 -10.54
CA GLU A 140 -5.10 -2.95 -9.96
C GLU A 140 -4.24 -1.79 -9.42
N ARG A 141 -4.41 -0.57 -9.87
CA ARG A 141 -3.51 0.55 -9.56
C ARG A 141 -3.38 0.82 -8.06
N ARG A 142 -4.49 1.00 -7.35
CA ARG A 142 -4.52 1.21 -5.89
C ARG A 142 -4.20 -0.07 -5.12
N SER A 143 -4.70 -1.21 -5.59
CA SER A 143 -4.51 -2.49 -4.91
C SER A 143 -3.07 -3.01 -5.01
N SER A 144 -2.34 -2.74 -6.11
CA SER A 144 -0.92 -3.06 -6.18
C SER A 144 -0.09 -2.28 -5.15
N ALA A 145 -0.47 -1.04 -4.87
CA ALA A 145 0.12 -0.23 -3.82
C ALA A 145 -0.12 -0.82 -2.43
N ALA A 146 -1.36 -1.13 -2.13
CA ALA A 146 -1.77 -1.69 -0.85
C ALA A 146 -1.16 -3.08 -0.62
N ALA A 147 -1.18 -3.95 -1.63
CA ALA A 147 -0.57 -5.27 -1.56
C ALA A 147 0.94 -5.18 -1.28
N PHE A 148 1.64 -4.25 -1.93
CA PHE A 148 3.06 -3.98 -1.65
C PHE A 148 3.28 -3.55 -0.21
N LEU A 149 2.51 -2.57 0.30
CA LEU A 149 2.64 -2.08 1.67
C LEU A 149 2.38 -3.19 2.71
N LEU A 150 1.40 -4.04 2.47
CA LEU A 150 1.09 -5.18 3.33
C LEU A 150 2.20 -6.24 3.27
N ALA A 151 2.65 -6.62 2.07
CA ALA A 151 3.72 -7.60 1.88
C ALA A 151 5.05 -7.14 2.50
N GLN A 152 5.40 -5.86 2.38
CA GLN A 152 6.58 -5.26 3.01
C GLN A 152 6.57 -5.40 4.55
N ARG A 153 5.39 -5.49 5.15
CA ARG A 153 5.18 -5.67 6.60
C ARG A 153 4.97 -7.13 7.00
N GLY A 154 5.18 -8.07 6.07
CA GLY A 154 5.09 -9.51 6.34
C GLY A 154 3.68 -10.09 6.32
N TYR A 155 2.68 -9.34 5.86
CA TYR A 155 1.34 -9.86 5.64
C TYR A 155 1.28 -10.72 4.39
N ARG A 156 0.47 -11.77 4.42
CA ARG A 156 0.19 -12.63 3.26
C ARG A 156 -0.84 -11.93 2.36
N ALA A 157 -0.35 -11.03 1.52
CA ALA A 157 -1.16 -10.19 0.65
C ALA A 157 -1.05 -10.62 -0.81
N PHE A 158 -2.19 -10.88 -1.43
CA PHE A 158 -2.34 -11.30 -2.82
C PHE A 158 -3.10 -10.23 -3.60
N LEU A 159 -2.63 -9.93 -4.80
CA LEU A 159 -3.22 -8.92 -5.66
C LEU A 159 -4.17 -9.58 -6.65
N LEU A 160 -5.44 -9.17 -6.67
CA LEU A 160 -6.39 -9.62 -7.68
C LEU A 160 -6.03 -9.04 -9.04
N SER A 161 -5.65 -9.93 -9.98
CA SER A 161 -5.25 -9.54 -11.33
C SER A 161 -6.37 -8.83 -12.08
N GLY A 162 -6.05 -7.64 -12.63
CA GLY A 162 -6.95 -6.80 -13.40
C GLY A 162 -8.05 -6.10 -12.59
N GLY A 163 -8.06 -6.30 -11.26
CA GLY A 163 -9.08 -5.70 -10.39
C GLY A 163 -10.51 -6.07 -10.80
N LEU A 164 -11.47 -5.22 -10.44
CA LEU A 164 -12.88 -5.45 -10.79
C LEU A 164 -13.19 -5.24 -12.28
N TRP A 165 -12.39 -4.48 -13.01
CA TRP A 165 -12.62 -4.30 -14.45
C TRP A 165 -12.51 -5.59 -15.24
N ASN A 166 -11.53 -6.42 -14.95
CA ASN A 166 -11.33 -7.69 -15.62
C ASN A 166 -12.16 -8.84 -15.01
N ASN A 167 -12.92 -8.55 -13.96
CA ASN A 167 -13.75 -9.52 -13.24
C ASN A 167 -15.19 -9.00 -13.04
N PRO A 168 -15.92 -8.64 -14.13
CA PRO A 168 -17.21 -7.94 -14.02
C PRO A 168 -18.32 -8.76 -13.36
N GLY A 169 -18.28 -10.09 -13.44
CA GLY A 169 -19.25 -11.00 -12.82
C GLY A 169 -19.00 -11.31 -11.35
N ALA A 170 -18.00 -10.71 -10.72
CA ALA A 170 -17.65 -11.00 -9.34
C ALA A 170 -18.41 -10.15 -8.32
N ARG A 171 -19.09 -9.09 -8.77
CA ARG A 171 -19.83 -8.13 -7.92
C ARG A 171 -21.17 -8.72 -7.50
N ALA A 172 -21.56 -8.45 -6.29
CA ALA A 172 -22.91 -8.71 -5.78
C ALA A 172 -23.77 -7.46 -5.89
#